data_76741af1546cde1e78cf87016e3158bf
#
_entry.id   76741af1546cde1e78cf87016e3158bf
#
_cell.length_a   1.000
_cell.length_b   1.000
_cell.length_c   1.000
_cell.angle_alpha   90.00
_cell.angle_beta   90.00
_cell.angle_gamma   90.00
#
_symmetry.space_group_name_H-M   'P 1'
#
loop_
_entity.id
_entity.type
_entity.pdbx_description
1 polymer ?
#
loop_
_entity_poly.entity_id
_entity_poly.type
_entity_poly.pdbx_seq_one_letter_code
_entity_poly.pdbx_strand_id
1 'polypeptide(L)'
;QYAAQGKTDGYEELSVKPVPLDHKNCPDSDLVKLSMKCWDDARKLGEKFGFRNAQVSVIAPTGTIGLVMDCDTTGIEPDFALVKFKKLAGGGYFKIINRSVPAALEKLGYGSAQVEEIISYAVGHGTIGNAPVINHTSLAGHGFSKVELDKVEGALGSAFDIRFVFNQWTLGAGF
;
A
#
# COMPACT_ATOMS: atom_id res chain seq x y z
N GLN A 1 13.82 4.82 -27.30
CA GLN A 1 15.24 5.00 -27.60
C GLN A 1 15.64 6.47 -27.42
N TYR A 2 15.18 7.37 -28.30
CA TYR A 2 15.53 8.80 -28.22
C TYR A 2 14.99 9.48 -26.97
N ALA A 3 13.80 9.10 -26.49
CA ALA A 3 13.22 9.62 -25.27
C ALA A 3 14.09 9.31 -24.03
N ALA A 4 14.70 8.12 -23.96
CA ALA A 4 15.63 7.77 -22.88
C ALA A 4 16.91 8.61 -22.89
N GLN A 5 17.29 9.16 -24.06
CA GLN A 5 18.42 10.06 -24.22
C GLN A 5 18.05 11.55 -24.11
N GLY A 6 16.80 11.87 -23.78
CA GLY A 6 16.30 13.23 -23.73
C GLY A 6 16.12 13.90 -25.09
N LYS A 7 16.17 13.13 -26.19
CA LYS A 7 15.98 13.66 -27.54
C LYS A 7 14.48 13.73 -27.89
N THR A 8 14.11 14.76 -28.61
CA THR A 8 12.74 15.05 -29.06
C THR A 8 12.57 15.01 -30.57
N ASP A 9 13.61 14.64 -31.29
CA ASP A 9 13.66 14.46 -32.74
C ASP A 9 13.77 12.99 -33.15
N GLY A 10 13.63 12.68 -34.42
CA GLY A 10 13.71 11.29 -34.94
C GLY A 10 12.42 10.48 -34.79
N TYR A 11 11.28 11.15 -34.66
CA TYR A 11 9.95 10.53 -34.50
C TYR A 11 8.96 11.01 -35.59
N GLU A 12 9.45 11.44 -36.73
CA GLU A 12 8.66 12.10 -37.78
C GLU A 12 7.57 11.20 -38.34
N GLU A 13 7.81 9.87 -38.35
CA GLU A 13 6.88 8.87 -38.86
C GLU A 13 5.89 8.37 -37.80
N LEU A 14 6.01 8.80 -36.54
CA LEU A 14 5.09 8.39 -35.48
C LEU A 14 3.93 9.37 -35.37
N SER A 15 2.69 8.83 -35.34
CA SER A 15 1.48 9.62 -35.10
C SER A 15 1.42 10.21 -33.70
N VAL A 16 2.04 9.55 -32.72
CA VAL A 16 2.18 10.04 -31.35
C VAL A 16 3.66 10.07 -30.99
N LYS A 17 4.19 11.25 -30.68
CA LYS A 17 5.60 11.41 -30.29
C LYS A 17 5.81 10.96 -28.84
N PRO A 18 6.89 10.19 -28.55
CA PRO A 18 7.24 9.84 -27.19
C PRO A 18 7.61 11.07 -26.36
N VAL A 19 7.26 11.06 -25.08
CA VAL A 19 7.69 12.07 -24.12
C VAL A 19 9.01 11.60 -23.51
N PRO A 20 10.07 12.43 -23.51
CA PRO A 20 11.34 12.11 -22.86
C PRO A 20 11.17 11.90 -21.36
N LEU A 21 11.98 11.00 -20.78
CA LEU A 21 12.06 10.87 -19.33
C LEU A 21 12.65 12.16 -18.72
N ASP A 22 12.02 12.68 -17.71
CA ASP A 22 12.49 13.87 -17.00
C ASP A 22 13.55 13.50 -15.96
N HIS A 23 14.76 13.22 -16.44
CA HIS A 23 15.89 12.84 -15.59
C HIS A 23 16.30 13.96 -14.63
N LYS A 24 16.06 15.20 -15.01
CA LYS A 24 16.50 16.37 -14.24
C LYS A 24 15.70 16.54 -12.96
N ASN A 25 14.41 16.24 -13.01
CA ASN A 25 13.51 16.39 -11.86
C ASN A 25 13.28 15.08 -11.10
N CYS A 26 13.89 13.96 -11.50
CA CYS A 26 13.85 12.72 -10.74
C CYS A 26 14.81 12.81 -9.53
N PRO A 27 14.31 12.68 -8.29
CA PRO A 27 15.16 12.80 -7.09
C PRO A 27 16.09 11.60 -6.88
N ASP A 28 15.80 10.46 -7.51
CA ASP A 28 16.58 9.23 -7.40
C ASP A 28 17.55 9.09 -8.59
N SER A 29 18.80 9.48 -8.37
CA SER A 29 19.85 9.42 -9.39
C SER A 29 20.22 8.01 -9.82
N ASP A 30 20.05 7.02 -8.96
CA ASP A 30 20.40 5.63 -9.27
C ASP A 30 19.29 4.97 -10.10
N LEU A 31 18.03 5.31 -9.82
CA LEU A 31 16.89 4.94 -10.67
C LEU A 31 17.06 5.52 -12.08
N VAL A 32 17.46 6.78 -12.20
CA VAL A 32 17.75 7.42 -13.51
C VAL A 32 18.82 6.66 -14.28
N LYS A 33 19.97 6.38 -13.65
CA LYS A 33 21.07 5.64 -14.28
C LYS A 33 20.65 4.23 -14.71
N LEU A 34 19.91 3.52 -13.83
CA LEU A 34 19.42 2.18 -14.13
C LEU A 34 18.45 2.19 -15.30
N SER A 35 17.50 3.13 -15.33
CA SER A 35 16.54 3.30 -16.43
C SER A 35 17.25 3.51 -17.75
N MET A 36 18.21 4.46 -17.81
CA MET A 36 19.00 4.71 -19.01
C MET A 36 19.77 3.46 -19.47
N LYS A 37 20.43 2.79 -18.53
CA LYS A 37 21.19 1.57 -18.82
C LYS A 37 20.30 0.46 -19.39
N CYS A 38 19.15 0.18 -18.79
CA CYS A 38 18.25 -0.86 -19.26
C CYS A 38 17.75 -0.60 -20.69
N TRP A 39 17.39 0.64 -21.00
CA TRP A 39 16.94 0.99 -22.34
C TRP A 39 18.08 0.96 -23.37
N ASP A 40 19.29 1.39 -23.01
CA ASP A 40 20.45 1.30 -23.89
C ASP A 40 20.87 -0.15 -24.14
N ASP A 41 20.85 -1.01 -23.15
CA ASP A 41 21.14 -2.44 -23.30
C ASP A 41 20.09 -3.11 -24.19
N ALA A 42 18.79 -2.83 -23.98
CA ALA A 42 17.72 -3.34 -24.83
C ALA A 42 17.89 -2.87 -26.30
N ARG A 43 18.26 -1.62 -26.51
CA ARG A 43 18.54 -1.09 -27.85
C ARG A 43 19.70 -1.82 -28.53
N LYS A 44 20.85 -1.93 -27.85
CA LYS A 44 22.05 -2.61 -28.38
C LYS A 44 21.78 -4.06 -28.76
N LEU A 45 21.01 -4.78 -27.91
CA LEU A 45 20.61 -6.16 -28.20
C LEU A 45 19.64 -6.21 -29.39
N GLY A 46 18.67 -5.30 -29.44
CA GLY A 46 17.72 -5.21 -30.55
C GLY A 46 18.37 -4.86 -31.88
N GLU A 47 19.37 -3.98 -31.91
CA GLU A 47 20.14 -3.65 -33.11
C GLU A 47 20.93 -4.86 -33.62
N LYS A 48 21.42 -5.71 -32.73
CA LYS A 48 22.21 -6.89 -33.09
C LYS A 48 21.37 -8.12 -33.49
N PHE A 49 20.26 -8.36 -32.80
CA PHE A 49 19.49 -9.59 -32.90
C PHE A 49 18.05 -9.41 -33.37
N GLY A 50 17.62 -8.15 -33.55
CA GLY A 50 16.23 -7.80 -33.80
C GLY A 50 15.37 -7.81 -32.54
N PHE A 51 14.12 -7.36 -32.70
CA PHE A 51 13.12 -7.35 -31.63
C PHE A 51 12.07 -8.43 -31.90
N ARG A 52 11.82 -9.27 -30.89
CA ARG A 52 10.83 -10.34 -30.99
C ARG A 52 9.40 -9.79 -30.98
N ASN A 53 9.13 -8.82 -30.14
CA ASN A 53 7.81 -8.26 -29.89
C ASN A 53 7.76 -6.78 -30.28
N ALA A 54 6.66 -6.35 -30.87
CA ALA A 54 6.43 -4.93 -31.20
C ALA A 54 6.22 -4.08 -29.94
N GLN A 55 5.64 -4.67 -28.89
CA GLN A 55 5.44 -4.05 -27.58
C GLN A 55 5.88 -5.01 -26.49
N VAL A 56 6.58 -4.49 -25.48
CA VAL A 56 7.13 -5.28 -24.36
C VAL A 56 6.61 -4.81 -22.99
N SER A 57 5.85 -3.73 -22.97
CA SER A 57 5.24 -3.18 -21.74
C SER A 57 3.81 -2.75 -22.01
N VAL A 58 3.02 -2.74 -20.96
CA VAL A 58 1.63 -2.29 -20.98
C VAL A 58 1.33 -1.55 -19.67
N ILE A 59 0.51 -0.50 -19.76
CA ILE A 59 -0.02 0.22 -18.61
C ILE A 59 -1.43 -0.32 -18.38
N ALA A 60 -1.51 -1.45 -17.68
CA ALA A 60 -2.76 -2.10 -17.32
C ALA A 60 -3.16 -1.76 -15.87
N PRO A 61 -4.45 -1.90 -15.49
CA PRO A 61 -4.90 -1.70 -14.11
C PRO A 61 -4.31 -2.69 -13.08
N THR A 62 -3.64 -3.76 -13.50
CA THR A 62 -2.90 -4.74 -12.67
C THR A 62 -3.55 -5.05 -11.31
N GLY A 63 -4.85 -5.40 -11.28
CA GLY A 63 -5.58 -5.65 -10.05
C GLY A 63 -5.01 -6.82 -9.25
N THR A 64 -5.34 -8.04 -9.65
CA THR A 64 -4.91 -9.28 -8.98
C THR A 64 -3.39 -9.45 -8.99
N ILE A 65 -2.73 -9.15 -10.10
CA ILE A 65 -1.27 -9.24 -10.22
C ILE A 65 -0.60 -8.23 -9.27
N GLY A 66 -1.11 -7.01 -9.18
CA GLY A 66 -0.63 -6.00 -8.23
C GLY A 66 -0.72 -6.49 -6.78
N LEU A 67 -1.82 -7.15 -6.40
CA LEU A 67 -1.98 -7.74 -5.08
C LEU A 67 -1.02 -8.89 -4.80
N VAL A 68 -0.76 -9.76 -5.80
CA VAL A 68 0.21 -10.86 -5.67
C VAL A 68 1.63 -10.33 -5.54
N MET A 69 1.95 -9.24 -6.21
CA MET A 69 3.26 -8.58 -6.16
C MET A 69 3.41 -7.63 -4.96
N ASP A 70 2.43 -7.59 -4.07
CA ASP A 70 2.40 -6.73 -2.88
C ASP A 70 2.56 -5.24 -3.22
N CYS A 71 1.93 -4.80 -4.31
CA CYS A 71 1.87 -3.40 -4.70
C CYS A 71 0.76 -2.67 -3.91
N ASP A 72 1.02 -1.43 -3.53
CA ASP A 72 0.03 -0.60 -2.82
C ASP A 72 -1.06 -0.11 -3.76
N THR A 73 -0.71 0.20 -5.02
CA THR A 73 -1.64 0.69 -6.04
C THR A 73 -1.82 -0.31 -7.17
N THR A 74 -2.91 -0.17 -7.92
CA THR A 74 -3.14 -0.91 -9.16
C THR A 74 -2.72 -0.04 -10.35
N GLY A 75 -1.75 -0.50 -11.13
CA GLY A 75 -1.19 0.26 -12.24
C GLY A 75 -0.46 1.54 -11.79
N ILE A 76 -0.62 2.62 -12.55
CA ILE A 76 0.02 3.92 -12.31
C ILE A 76 -0.91 4.94 -11.64
N GLU A 77 -2.11 4.52 -11.26
CA GLU A 77 -3.08 5.41 -10.64
C GLU A 77 -2.72 5.68 -9.18
N PRO A 78 -3.02 6.87 -8.66
CA PRO A 78 -2.93 7.12 -7.23
C PRO A 78 -3.80 6.17 -6.44
N ASP A 79 -3.42 5.90 -5.19
CA ASP A 79 -4.26 5.09 -4.32
C ASP A 79 -5.60 5.80 -4.04
N PHE A 80 -6.71 5.09 -4.17
CA PHE A 80 -8.04 5.63 -3.89
C PHE A 80 -8.31 5.85 -2.40
N ALA A 81 -7.54 5.15 -1.53
CA ALA A 81 -7.60 5.31 -0.09
C ALA A 81 -6.25 4.94 0.54
N LEU A 82 -5.78 5.75 1.47
CA LEU A 82 -4.52 5.49 2.18
C LEU A 82 -4.65 4.31 3.16
N VAL A 83 -5.85 4.06 3.67
CA VAL A 83 -6.17 2.90 4.53
C VAL A 83 -7.21 2.05 3.82
N LYS A 84 -6.91 0.78 3.67
CA LYS A 84 -7.76 -0.20 2.97
C LYS A 84 -8.05 -1.41 3.86
N PHE A 85 -9.14 -2.09 3.55
CA PHE A 85 -9.51 -3.35 4.18
C PHE A 85 -9.28 -4.51 3.22
N LYS A 86 -8.55 -5.51 3.65
CA LYS A 86 -8.35 -6.75 2.92
C LYS A 86 -9.13 -7.86 3.62
N LYS A 87 -10.05 -8.49 2.90
CA LYS A 87 -10.76 -9.68 3.39
C LYS A 87 -9.82 -10.88 3.32
N LEU A 88 -9.69 -11.59 4.43
CA LEU A 88 -8.87 -12.79 4.51
C LEU A 88 -9.63 -14.01 3.99
N ALA A 89 -8.93 -14.96 3.39
CA ALA A 89 -9.52 -16.20 2.88
C ALA A 89 -10.17 -17.06 4.00
N GLY A 90 -9.62 -17.00 5.21
CA GLY A 90 -10.16 -17.66 6.41
C GLY A 90 -11.24 -16.87 7.15
N GLY A 91 -11.70 -15.76 6.60
CA GLY A 91 -12.61 -14.82 7.26
C GLY A 91 -11.86 -13.69 7.98
N GLY A 92 -12.63 -12.67 8.39
CA GLY A 92 -12.06 -11.46 9.01
C GLY A 92 -11.54 -10.44 7.99
N TYR A 93 -11.14 -9.30 8.52
CA TYR A 93 -10.63 -8.17 7.74
C TYR A 93 -9.30 -7.71 8.32
N PHE A 94 -8.41 -7.31 7.44
CA PHE A 94 -7.11 -6.76 7.80
C PHE A 94 -7.03 -5.33 7.27
N LYS A 95 -6.73 -4.39 8.14
CA LYS A 95 -6.45 -3.01 7.74
C LYS A 95 -5.00 -2.89 7.29
N ILE A 96 -4.79 -2.28 6.15
CA ILE A 96 -3.47 -1.95 5.63
C ILE A 96 -3.40 -0.46 5.32
N ILE A 97 -2.28 0.14 5.64
CA ILE A 97 -1.96 1.50 5.23
C ILE A 97 -1.01 1.45 4.05
N ASN A 98 -1.14 2.40 3.12
CA ASN A 98 -0.21 2.54 2.01
C ASN A 98 1.21 2.74 2.56
N ARG A 99 2.16 1.93 2.11
CA ARG A 99 3.55 1.90 2.63
C ARG A 99 4.35 3.17 2.32
N SER A 100 3.88 4.03 1.43
CA SER A 100 4.50 5.33 1.20
C SER A 100 4.15 6.37 2.27
N VAL A 101 3.11 6.13 3.10
CA VAL A 101 2.66 7.08 4.13
C VAL A 101 3.73 7.38 5.18
N PRO A 102 4.44 6.39 5.77
CA PRO A 102 5.52 6.68 6.72
C PRO A 102 6.58 7.62 6.14
N ALA A 103 7.10 7.28 4.97
CA ALA A 103 8.12 8.09 4.29
C ALA A 103 7.61 9.50 3.92
N ALA A 104 6.34 9.61 3.54
CA ALA A 104 5.73 10.91 3.27
C ALA A 104 5.60 11.78 4.52
N LEU A 105 5.20 11.18 5.65
CA LEU A 105 5.11 11.89 6.94
C LEU A 105 6.49 12.36 7.42
N GLU A 106 7.52 11.52 7.32
CA GLU A 106 8.90 11.89 7.62
C GLU A 106 9.37 13.06 6.74
N LYS A 107 9.05 13.03 5.45
CA LYS A 107 9.36 14.12 4.51
C LYS A 107 8.65 15.42 4.84
N LEU A 108 7.46 15.36 5.46
CA LEU A 108 6.72 16.50 5.97
C LEU A 108 7.25 17.01 7.32
N GLY A 109 8.24 16.33 7.93
CA GLY A 109 8.89 16.75 9.16
C GLY A 109 8.33 16.12 10.43
N TYR A 110 7.47 15.11 10.34
CA TYR A 110 7.02 14.36 11.53
C TYR A 110 8.14 13.47 12.07
N GLY A 111 8.30 13.45 13.39
CA GLY A 111 9.23 12.53 14.06
C GLY A 111 8.69 11.10 14.11
N SER A 112 9.58 10.11 14.30
CA SER A 112 9.24 8.68 14.27
C SER A 112 8.08 8.33 15.21
N ALA A 113 8.05 8.85 16.43
CA ALA A 113 6.97 8.61 17.40
C ALA A 113 5.61 9.13 16.89
N GLN A 114 5.60 10.29 16.22
CA GLN A 114 4.39 10.85 15.64
C GLN A 114 3.92 10.03 14.44
N VAL A 115 4.85 9.55 13.62
CA VAL A 115 4.56 8.66 12.48
C VAL A 115 3.92 7.36 12.97
N GLU A 116 4.49 6.73 14.00
CA GLU A 116 3.94 5.51 14.61
C GLU A 116 2.54 5.75 15.22
N GLU A 117 2.32 6.86 15.88
CA GLU A 117 1.01 7.22 16.43
C GLU A 117 -0.04 7.41 15.33
N ILE A 118 0.30 8.13 14.26
CA ILE A 118 -0.58 8.35 13.11
C ILE A 118 -0.94 7.01 12.43
N ILE A 119 0.04 6.15 12.24
CA ILE A 119 -0.18 4.83 11.63
C ILE A 119 -1.07 3.97 12.54
N SER A 120 -0.77 3.92 13.83
CA SER A 120 -1.55 3.16 14.80
C SER A 120 -3.00 3.66 14.90
N TYR A 121 -3.20 4.97 14.82
CA TYR A 121 -4.55 5.55 14.74
C TYR A 121 -5.28 5.12 13.46
N ALA A 122 -4.59 5.13 12.32
CA ALA A 122 -5.18 4.81 11.02
C ALA A 122 -5.56 3.33 10.89
N VAL A 123 -4.68 2.41 11.30
CA VAL A 123 -4.92 0.95 11.19
C VAL A 123 -5.63 0.36 12.41
N GLY A 124 -5.59 1.05 13.55
CA GLY A 124 -6.10 0.59 14.82
C GLY A 124 -5.03 -0.12 15.66
N HIS A 125 -5.21 -0.11 16.97
CA HIS A 125 -4.27 -0.71 17.92
C HIS A 125 -4.43 -2.23 18.06
N GLY A 126 -5.53 -2.80 17.59
CA GLY A 126 -5.84 -4.24 17.72
C GLY A 126 -6.09 -4.70 19.17
N THR A 127 -6.12 -3.79 20.14
CA THR A 127 -6.36 -4.05 21.57
C THR A 127 -7.07 -2.87 22.20
N ILE A 128 -7.85 -3.13 23.25
CA ILE A 128 -8.46 -2.10 24.10
C ILE A 128 -7.68 -1.91 25.42
N GLY A 129 -6.60 -2.65 25.65
CA GLY A 129 -5.87 -2.62 26.91
C GLY A 129 -5.46 -1.23 27.37
N ASN A 130 -4.97 -0.40 26.44
CA ASN A 130 -4.52 0.96 26.66
C ASN A 130 -5.48 2.04 26.13
N ALA A 131 -6.71 1.66 25.78
CA ALA A 131 -7.68 2.63 25.27
C ALA A 131 -8.08 3.63 26.36
N PRO A 132 -8.26 4.92 26.01
CA PRO A 132 -8.41 5.96 27.02
C PRO A 132 -9.74 5.91 27.81
N VAL A 133 -10.78 5.33 27.24
CA VAL A 133 -12.13 5.32 27.84
C VAL A 133 -12.63 3.90 28.04
N ILE A 134 -12.76 3.13 26.95
CA ILE A 134 -13.20 1.74 27.01
C ILE A 134 -11.98 0.83 26.98
N ASN A 135 -11.60 0.32 28.14
CA ASN A 135 -10.45 -0.54 28.36
C ASN A 135 -10.78 -1.68 29.31
N HIS A 136 -9.84 -2.58 29.56
CA HIS A 136 -10.03 -3.72 30.43
C HIS A 136 -10.54 -3.32 31.83
N THR A 137 -9.99 -2.26 32.42
CA THR A 137 -10.37 -1.80 33.76
C THR A 137 -11.80 -1.27 33.79
N SER A 138 -12.16 -0.43 32.82
CA SER A 138 -13.52 0.13 32.75
C SER A 138 -14.56 -0.95 32.45
N LEU A 139 -14.26 -1.90 31.56
CA LEU A 139 -15.16 -3.01 31.27
C LEU A 139 -15.31 -3.96 32.46
N ALA A 140 -14.23 -4.28 33.17
CA ALA A 140 -14.30 -5.08 34.39
C ALA A 140 -15.20 -4.41 35.44
N GLY A 141 -15.12 -3.09 35.56
CA GLY A 141 -16.01 -2.31 36.43
C GLY A 141 -17.49 -2.36 36.02
N HIS A 142 -17.78 -2.71 34.78
CA HIS A 142 -19.14 -2.91 34.23
C HIS A 142 -19.57 -4.37 34.17
N GLY A 143 -18.82 -5.27 34.83
CA GLY A 143 -19.21 -6.68 34.98
C GLY A 143 -18.58 -7.63 33.96
N PHE A 144 -17.66 -7.17 33.13
CA PHE A 144 -16.92 -8.08 32.25
C PHE A 144 -15.91 -8.89 33.06
N SER A 145 -16.03 -10.20 33.03
CA SER A 145 -15.01 -11.08 33.60
C SER A 145 -13.79 -11.19 32.67
N LYS A 146 -12.73 -11.82 33.19
CA LYS A 146 -11.55 -12.10 32.37
C LYS A 146 -11.89 -12.89 31.11
N VAL A 147 -12.85 -13.82 31.17
CA VAL A 147 -13.26 -14.65 30.04
C VAL A 147 -13.87 -13.79 28.92
N GLU A 148 -14.74 -12.85 29.26
CA GLU A 148 -15.33 -11.93 28.28
C GLU A 148 -14.26 -10.97 27.71
N LEU A 149 -13.34 -10.47 28.53
CA LEU A 149 -12.25 -9.62 28.07
C LEU A 149 -11.32 -10.37 27.09
N ASP A 150 -10.99 -11.63 27.39
CA ASP A 150 -10.17 -12.46 26.49
C ASP A 150 -10.89 -12.72 25.14
N LYS A 151 -12.21 -12.92 25.17
CA LYS A 151 -13.03 -13.03 23.95
C LYS A 151 -13.02 -11.74 23.13
N VAL A 152 -13.15 -10.59 23.79
CA VAL A 152 -13.08 -9.27 23.15
C VAL A 152 -11.73 -9.08 22.46
N GLU A 153 -10.63 -9.29 23.18
CA GLU A 153 -9.28 -9.17 22.63
C GLU A 153 -9.05 -10.11 21.44
N GLY A 154 -9.48 -11.37 21.57
CA GLY A 154 -9.34 -12.35 20.48
C GLY A 154 -10.13 -11.99 19.21
N ALA A 155 -11.24 -11.27 19.35
CA ALA A 155 -12.07 -10.86 18.22
C ALA A 155 -11.62 -9.54 17.55
N LEU A 156 -10.92 -8.65 18.28
CA LEU A 156 -10.54 -7.31 17.80
C LEU A 156 -9.70 -7.34 16.52
N GLY A 157 -8.73 -8.24 16.44
CA GLY A 157 -7.80 -8.31 15.31
C GLY A 157 -8.44 -8.63 13.96
N SER A 158 -9.62 -9.27 13.98
CA SER A 158 -10.36 -9.65 12.78
C SER A 158 -11.64 -8.85 12.53
N ALA A 159 -12.00 -7.98 13.46
CA ALA A 159 -13.25 -7.25 13.39
C ALA A 159 -13.13 -6.03 12.46
N PHE A 160 -14.08 -5.92 11.54
CA PHE A 160 -14.22 -4.73 10.69
C PHE A 160 -14.74 -3.52 11.47
N ASP A 161 -15.64 -3.76 12.43
CA ASP A 161 -16.31 -2.76 13.24
C ASP A 161 -16.41 -3.26 14.67
N ILE A 162 -16.34 -2.37 15.65
CA ILE A 162 -16.41 -2.69 17.07
C ILE A 162 -17.69 -3.46 17.45
N ARG A 163 -18.78 -3.27 16.72
CA ARG A 163 -20.05 -4.00 16.91
C ARG A 163 -19.92 -5.48 16.64
N PHE A 164 -18.94 -5.92 15.84
CA PHE A 164 -18.65 -7.34 15.62
C PHE A 164 -17.90 -7.98 16.80
N VAL A 165 -17.41 -7.19 17.72
CA VAL A 165 -16.76 -7.63 18.95
C VAL A 165 -17.75 -7.64 20.11
N PHE A 166 -18.49 -6.55 20.30
CA PHE A 166 -19.45 -6.40 21.39
C PHE A 166 -20.86 -6.83 20.94
N ASN A 167 -21.07 -8.13 20.89
CA ASN A 167 -22.36 -8.73 20.52
C ASN A 167 -22.54 -10.11 21.17
N GLN A 168 -23.77 -10.62 21.13
CA GLN A 168 -24.13 -11.91 21.74
C GLN A 168 -23.38 -13.12 21.16
N TRP A 169 -22.91 -13.03 19.92
CA TRP A 169 -22.21 -14.15 19.27
C TRP A 169 -20.78 -14.28 19.79
N THR A 170 -20.17 -13.15 20.13
CA THR A 170 -18.83 -13.11 20.71
C THR A 170 -18.88 -13.32 22.21
N LEU A 171 -19.76 -12.62 22.91
CA LEU A 171 -19.81 -12.61 24.38
C LEU A 171 -20.65 -13.73 24.95
N GLY A 172 -21.69 -14.17 24.24
CA GLY A 172 -22.68 -15.15 24.67
C GLY A 172 -24.04 -14.52 24.95
N ALA A 173 -25.10 -15.30 24.79
CA ALA A 173 -26.49 -14.84 24.96
C ALA A 173 -26.88 -14.51 26.41
N GLY A 174 -26.10 -14.89 27.39
CA GLY A 174 -26.33 -14.64 28.81
C GLY A 174 -25.59 -13.39 29.33
N PHE A 175 -24.83 -12.74 28.53
CA PHE A 175 -24.11 -11.48 28.85
C PHE A 175 -24.94 -10.27 28.34
#